data_e1fb24de6dd7b5d70c9b4b18328fcaf6
#
_entry.id   e1fb24de6dd7b5d70c9b4b18328fcaf6
#
_cell.length_a   1.000
_cell.length_b   1.000
_cell.length_c   1.000
_cell.angle_alpha   90.00
_cell.angle_beta   90.00
_cell.angle_gamma   90.00
#
_symmetry.space_group_name_H-M   'P 1'
#
loop_
_entity.id
_entity.type
_entity.pdbx_description
1 polymer ?
#
loop_
_entity_poly.entity_id
_entity_poly.type
_entity_poly.pdbx_seq_one_letter_code
_entity_poly.pdbx_strand_id
1 'polypeptide(L)' 'MPSAEEEAVSRSGQLDLLRRVHELPEPGREVVYLRAFGGLSFREIGDVLGKTEAWARVTFYRGKERLKQGGCNDEK' A
#
# COMPACT_ATOMS: atom_id res chain seq x y z
N MET A 1 -24.71 -10.85 0.36
CA MET A 1 -23.69 -11.30 -0.55
C MET A 1 -23.45 -10.30 -1.65
N PRO A 2 -22.24 -9.93 -1.90
CA PRO A 2 -22.00 -8.93 -2.94
C PRO A 2 -22.27 -9.51 -4.32
N SER A 3 -22.67 -8.65 -5.21
CA SER A 3 -22.92 -9.07 -6.57
C SER A 3 -21.60 -9.28 -7.31
N ALA A 4 -21.67 -9.97 -8.42
CA ALA A 4 -20.49 -10.18 -9.24
C ALA A 4 -19.92 -8.85 -9.73
N GLU A 5 -20.81 -7.92 -10.01
CA GLU A 5 -20.37 -6.61 -10.44
C GLU A 5 -19.57 -5.90 -9.37
N GLU A 6 -20.05 -5.98 -8.14
CA GLU A 6 -19.35 -5.34 -7.05
C GLU A 6 -18.00 -5.98 -6.83
N GLU A 7 -17.93 -7.28 -6.95
CA GLU A 7 -16.66 -7.95 -6.80
C GLU A 7 -15.69 -7.55 -7.90
N ALA A 8 -16.19 -7.45 -9.11
CA ALA A 8 -15.32 -7.08 -10.23
C ALA A 8 -14.75 -5.68 -10.04
N VAL A 9 -15.59 -4.76 -9.62
CA VAL A 9 -15.15 -3.38 -9.41
C VAL A 9 -14.13 -3.32 -8.29
N SER A 10 -14.42 -4.03 -7.21
CA SER A 10 -13.52 -4.06 -6.07
C SER A 10 -12.17 -4.64 -6.44
N ARG A 11 -12.19 -5.73 -7.19
CA ARG A 11 -10.96 -6.36 -7.63
C ARG A 11 -10.18 -5.45 -8.56
N SER A 12 -10.86 -4.75 -9.45
CA SER A 12 -10.21 -3.85 -10.37
C SER A 12 -9.48 -2.74 -9.62
N GLY A 13 -10.13 -2.18 -8.60
CA GLY A 13 -9.50 -1.16 -7.78
C GLY A 13 -8.30 -1.68 -7.04
N GLN A 14 -8.40 -2.91 -6.54
CA GLN A 14 -7.29 -3.51 -5.82
C GLN A 14 -6.11 -3.76 -6.75
N LEU A 15 -6.37 -4.19 -7.97
CA LEU A 15 -5.30 -4.43 -8.91
C LEU A 15 -4.58 -3.14 -9.29
N ASP A 16 -5.35 -2.07 -9.44
CA ASP A 16 -4.76 -0.77 -9.73
C ASP A 16 -3.82 -0.34 -8.62
N LEU A 17 -4.30 -0.45 -7.40
CA LEU A 17 -3.48 -0.08 -6.25
C LEU A 17 -2.26 -0.97 -6.16
N LEU A 18 -2.43 -2.25 -6.41
CA LEU A 18 -1.33 -3.20 -6.33
C LEU A 18 -0.25 -2.87 -7.36
N ARG A 19 -0.66 -2.47 -8.55
CA ARG A 19 0.31 -2.07 -9.57
C ARG A 19 1.12 -0.87 -9.11
N ARG A 20 0.46 0.11 -8.52
CA ARG A 20 1.15 1.29 -8.04
C ARG A 20 2.12 0.94 -6.93
N VAL A 21 1.69 0.06 -6.03
CA VAL A 21 2.55 -0.38 -4.95
C VAL A 21 3.76 -1.12 -5.51
N HIS A 22 3.52 -1.93 -6.53
CA HIS A 22 4.60 -2.69 -7.14
C HIS A 22 5.67 -1.78 -7.73
N GLU A 23 5.30 -0.60 -8.16
CA GLU A 23 6.24 0.34 -8.75
C GLU A 23 6.99 1.16 -7.73
N LEU A 24 6.62 1.06 -6.47
CA LEU A 24 7.30 1.80 -5.43
C LEU A 24 8.69 1.22 -5.19
N PRO A 25 9.66 2.08 -4.87
CA PRO A 25 10.98 1.58 -4.49
C PRO A 25 10.95 0.98 -3.09
N GLU A 26 11.85 0.03 -2.87
CA GLU A 26 12.01 -0.52 -1.54
C GLU A 26 12.66 0.52 -0.64
N PRO A 27 12.40 0.50 0.66
CA PRO A 27 11.56 -0.45 1.39
C PRO A 27 10.08 -0.03 1.44
N GLY A 28 9.74 1.08 0.85
CA GLY A 28 8.37 1.57 0.90
C GLY A 28 7.38 0.59 0.32
N ARG A 29 7.78 -0.08 -0.76
CA ARG A 29 6.90 -1.03 -1.42
C ARG A 29 6.44 -2.11 -0.46
N GLU A 30 7.37 -2.71 0.26
CA GLU A 30 7.01 -3.80 1.13
C GLU A 30 6.16 -3.33 2.31
N VAL A 31 6.51 -2.19 2.88
CA VAL A 31 5.76 -1.67 4.01
C VAL A 31 4.33 -1.34 3.61
N VAL A 32 4.15 -0.67 2.47
CA VAL A 32 2.82 -0.32 2.01
C VAL A 32 2.03 -1.58 1.69
N TYR A 33 2.66 -2.55 1.06
CA TYR A 33 1.99 -3.79 0.72
C TYR A 33 1.51 -4.52 1.97
N LEU A 34 2.38 -4.66 2.96
CA LEU A 34 2.02 -5.36 4.18
C LEU A 34 0.91 -4.63 4.94
N ARG A 35 0.95 -3.32 4.93
CA ARG A 35 -0.07 -2.54 5.63
C ARG A 35 -1.40 -2.57 4.89
N ALA A 36 -1.39 -2.31 3.59
CA ALA A 36 -2.62 -2.16 2.83
C ALA A 36 -3.26 -3.49 2.49
N PHE A 37 -2.46 -4.47 2.13
CA PHE A 37 -2.99 -5.76 1.69
C PHE A 37 -2.84 -6.84 2.75
N GLY A 38 -1.81 -6.76 3.56
CA GLY A 38 -1.61 -7.74 4.60
C GLY A 38 -2.37 -7.46 5.89
N GLY A 39 -2.80 -6.21 6.07
CA GLY A 39 -3.54 -5.85 7.26
C GLY A 39 -2.71 -5.82 8.52
N LEU A 40 -1.40 -5.69 8.40
CA LEU A 40 -0.52 -5.67 9.56
C LEU A 40 -0.47 -4.28 10.17
N SER A 41 -0.28 -4.25 11.48
CA SER A 41 -0.02 -2.98 12.15
C SER A 41 1.42 -2.56 11.91
N PHE A 42 1.72 -1.29 12.18
CA PHE A 42 3.09 -0.82 12.02
C PHE A 42 4.06 -1.59 12.89
N ARG A 43 3.60 -1.96 14.08
CA ARG A 43 4.44 -2.75 14.97
C ARG A 43 4.74 -4.12 14.37
N GLU A 44 3.73 -4.74 13.78
CA GLU A 44 3.91 -6.04 13.15
C GLU A 44 4.82 -5.93 11.94
N ILE A 45 4.67 -4.88 11.17
CA ILE A 45 5.53 -4.66 10.02
C ILE A 45 6.98 -4.52 10.47
N GLY A 46 7.20 -3.74 11.52
CA GLY A 46 8.55 -3.60 12.05
C GLY A 46 9.11 -4.94 12.49
N ASP A 47 8.27 -5.74 13.14
CA ASP A 47 8.70 -7.06 13.58
C ASP A 47 9.12 -7.93 12.40
N VAL A 48 8.30 -7.96 11.37
CA VAL A 48 8.56 -8.80 10.20
C VAL A 48 9.83 -8.38 9.49
N LEU A 49 10.06 -7.08 9.40
CA LEU A 49 11.20 -6.57 8.64
C LEU A 49 12.42 -6.29 9.49
N GLY A 50 12.35 -6.59 10.78
CA GLY A 50 13.48 -6.34 11.66
C GLY A 50 13.72 -4.87 11.93
N LYS A 51 12.65 -4.08 11.95
CA LYS A 51 12.74 -2.64 12.16
C LYS A 51 11.82 -2.24 13.31
N THR A 52 11.81 -0.94 13.61
CA THR A 52 10.96 -0.44 14.68
C THR A 52 9.60 -0.05 14.13
N GLU A 53 8.67 0.12 15.06
CA GLU A 53 7.33 0.58 14.68
C GLU A 53 7.41 1.98 14.07
N ALA A 54 8.23 2.84 14.64
CA ALA A 54 8.39 4.20 14.13
C ALA A 54 8.93 4.18 12.70
N TRP A 55 9.89 3.30 12.45
CA TRP A 55 10.44 3.18 11.11
C TRP A 55 9.36 2.76 10.12
N ALA A 56 8.54 1.80 10.52
CA ALA A 56 7.48 1.30 9.65
C ALA A 56 6.47 2.41 9.32
N ARG A 57 6.12 3.19 10.34
CA ARG A 57 5.17 4.28 10.16
C ARG A 57 5.71 5.32 9.18
N VAL A 58 6.95 5.75 9.38
CA VAL A 58 7.55 6.74 8.52
C VAL A 58 7.67 6.21 7.09
N THR A 59 8.11 4.97 6.96
CA THR A 59 8.29 4.37 5.65
C THR A 59 6.95 4.25 4.92
N PHE A 60 5.90 3.88 5.67
CA PHE A 60 4.58 3.78 5.07
C PHE A 60 4.10 5.12 4.53
N TYR A 61 4.25 6.18 5.32
CA TYR A 61 3.76 7.47 4.87
C TYR A 61 4.57 8.02 3.71
N ARG A 62 5.85 7.71 3.64
CA ARG A 62 6.64 8.09 2.49
C ARG A 62 6.19 7.35 1.24
N GLY A 63 5.92 6.06 1.38
CA GLY A 63 5.43 5.29 0.26
C GLY A 63 4.07 5.78 -0.19
N LYS A 64 3.21 6.09 0.77
CA LYS A 64 1.88 6.60 0.47
C LYS A 64 1.97 7.93 -0.27
N GLU A 65 2.92 8.77 0.12
CA GLU A 65 3.10 10.04 -0.52
C GLU A 65 3.50 9.86 -1.99
N ARG A 66 4.37 8.91 -2.25
CA ARG A 66 4.79 8.64 -3.61
C ARG A 66 3.62 8.11 -4.45
N LEU A 67 2.79 7.25 -3.85
CA LEU A 67 1.61 6.78 -4.53
C LEU A 67 0.69 7.93 -4.89
N LYS A 68 0.53 8.84 -3.95
CA LYS A 68 -0.33 9.98 -4.14
C LYS A 68 0.17 10.85 -5.27
N GLN A 69 1.48 11.09 -5.28
CA GLN A 69 2.06 11.92 -6.34
C GLN A 69 1.90 11.26 -7.69
N GLY A 70 2.14 9.97 -7.76
CA GLY A 70 2.03 9.28 -9.02
C GLY A 70 0.60 9.21 -9.52
N GLY A 71 -0.34 9.12 -8.58
CA GLY A 71 -1.73 8.97 -8.97
C GLY A 71 -2.44 10.27 -9.20
N CYS A 72 -2.00 11.32 -8.54
CA CYS A 72 -2.73 12.56 -8.59
C CYS A 72 -2.30 13.49 -9.67
N ASN A 73 -1.15 13.26 -10.23
CA ASN A 73 -0.69 14.21 -11.18
C ASN A 73 -1.60 14.33 -12.35
N ASP A 74 -2.40 13.37 -12.57
CA ASP A 74 -3.28 13.48 -13.66
C ASP A 74 -4.46 14.30 -13.32
N GLU A 75 -4.67 14.63 -12.16
CA GLU A 75 -5.70 15.39 -11.88
C GLU A 75 -5.47 16.69 -12.06
N LYS A 76 -5.13 16.90 -12.25
CA LYS A 76 -5.14 18.03 -12.38
C LYS A 76 -5.52 18.35 -13.22
#